data_62ff6edff1b241080047afbd99eca3f8
#
_entry.id   62ff6edff1b241080047afbd99eca3f8
#
_cell.length_a   1.000
_cell.length_b   1.000
_cell.length_c   1.000
_cell.angle_alpha   90.00
_cell.angle_beta   90.00
_cell.angle_gamma   90.00
#
_symmetry.space_group_name_H-M   'P 1'
#
loop_
_entity.id
_entity.type
_entity.pdbx_description
1 polymer ?
#
loop_
_entity_poly.entity_id
_entity_poly.type
_entity_poly.pdbx_seq_one_letter_code
_entity_poly.pdbx_strand_id
1 'polypeptide(L)'
;MMIKGTGWITQDKYGCQKKKIQQNFADLKSLYSCLQPKIIKYPIANFLRFDTLSKLTTISIALALFDAKITYAQGKKQNIGLVGTNSNGALEANLAFFDDYIANGRTLARGNLFIYTLPSSPLAEAAIHFGLTGKLLYLGFEENIERESLKCACDMLKVESTKTIILVNANPQKTICRVLH
;
A
#
# COMPACT_ATOMS: atom_id res chain seq x y z
N MET A 1 -21.76 2.50 4.62
CA MET A 1 -20.43 2.19 4.06
C MET A 1 -20.54 1.13 3.00
N MET A 2 -19.92 1.33 1.85
CA MET A 2 -19.90 0.38 0.73
C MET A 2 -18.47 0.13 0.27
N ILE A 3 -18.10 -1.15 0.03
CA ILE A 3 -16.84 -1.49 -0.61
C ILE A 3 -16.97 -1.27 -2.12
N LYS A 4 -16.29 -0.26 -2.64
CA LYS A 4 -16.28 0.11 -4.07
C LYS A 4 -15.37 -0.77 -4.92
N GLY A 5 -14.29 -1.28 -4.35
CA GLY A 5 -13.34 -2.15 -5.03
C GLY A 5 -12.38 -2.80 -4.05
N THR A 6 -11.81 -3.93 -4.45
CA THR A 6 -10.83 -4.69 -3.67
C THR A 6 -9.71 -5.16 -4.58
N GLY A 7 -8.47 -4.85 -4.21
CA GLY A 7 -7.26 -5.39 -4.81
C GLY A 7 -6.48 -6.21 -3.79
N TRP A 8 -5.87 -7.29 -4.21
CA TRP A 8 -5.11 -8.15 -3.32
C TRP A 8 -3.93 -8.80 -4.03
N ILE A 9 -2.89 -9.13 -3.25
CA ILE A 9 -1.70 -9.84 -3.69
C ILE A 9 -1.35 -10.86 -2.62
N THR A 10 -0.98 -12.06 -3.03
CA THR A 10 -0.31 -13.08 -2.22
C THR A 10 1.12 -13.28 -2.72
N GLN A 11 1.81 -14.32 -2.28
CA GLN A 11 3.18 -14.63 -2.71
C GLN A 11 3.29 -14.95 -4.21
N ASP A 12 2.25 -15.52 -4.80
CA ASP A 12 2.23 -16.06 -6.17
C ASP A 12 1.04 -15.60 -7.01
N LYS A 13 0.06 -14.92 -6.40
CA LYS A 13 -1.19 -14.52 -7.06
C LYS A 13 -1.59 -13.09 -6.75
N TYR A 14 -2.29 -12.49 -7.69
CA TYR A 14 -2.93 -11.18 -7.50
C TYR A 14 -4.32 -11.16 -8.09
N GLY A 15 -5.13 -10.21 -7.66
CA GLY A 15 -6.46 -10.10 -8.22
C GLY A 15 -7.29 -8.90 -7.78
N CYS A 16 -8.47 -8.82 -8.39
CA CYS A 16 -9.52 -7.84 -8.11
C CYS A 16 -10.84 -8.57 -7.89
N GLN A 17 -11.58 -8.19 -6.88
CA GLN A 17 -12.80 -8.91 -6.51
C GLN A 17 -13.96 -8.66 -7.48
N LYS A 18 -14.32 -7.40 -7.75
CA LYS A 18 -15.47 -7.07 -8.63
C LYS A 18 -15.22 -7.43 -10.08
N LYS A 19 -14.00 -7.24 -10.55
CA LYS A 19 -13.62 -7.60 -11.93
C LYS A 19 -13.34 -9.09 -12.09
N LYS A 20 -13.41 -9.90 -11.01
CA LYS A 20 -13.16 -11.34 -10.99
C LYS A 20 -11.81 -11.70 -11.65
N ILE A 21 -10.80 -10.87 -11.44
CA ILE A 21 -9.44 -11.11 -11.94
C ILE A 21 -8.69 -11.89 -10.86
N GLN A 22 -8.08 -12.99 -11.27
CA GLN A 22 -7.12 -13.74 -10.47
C GLN A 22 -6.08 -14.33 -11.43
N GLN A 23 -4.81 -14.00 -11.20
CA GLN A 23 -3.70 -14.46 -12.04
C GLN A 23 -2.48 -14.76 -11.19
N ASN A 24 -1.62 -15.64 -11.69
CA ASN A 24 -0.33 -15.95 -11.07
C ASN A 24 0.75 -14.99 -11.58
N PHE A 25 1.79 -14.83 -10.80
CA PHE A 25 3.01 -14.12 -11.19
C PHE A 25 4.24 -14.80 -10.61
N ALA A 26 5.40 -14.61 -11.25
CA ALA A 26 6.67 -15.22 -10.81
C ALA A 26 7.39 -14.34 -9.78
N ASP A 27 7.42 -13.02 -10.00
CA ASP A 27 8.09 -12.04 -9.15
C ASP A 27 7.44 -10.66 -9.28
N LEU A 28 7.71 -9.77 -8.32
CA LEU A 28 7.10 -8.44 -8.27
C LEU A 28 7.50 -7.52 -9.42
N LYS A 29 8.66 -7.74 -10.05
CA LYS A 29 9.13 -6.95 -11.19
C LYS A 29 8.34 -7.32 -12.44
N SER A 30 8.17 -8.60 -12.71
CA SER A 30 7.35 -9.10 -13.82
C SER A 30 5.88 -8.72 -13.64
N LEU A 31 5.35 -8.83 -12.42
CA LEU A 31 4.00 -8.37 -12.10
C LEU A 31 3.83 -6.88 -12.41
N TYR A 32 4.74 -6.03 -11.93
CA TYR A 32 4.72 -4.59 -12.18
C TYR A 32 4.68 -4.28 -13.68
N SER A 33 5.54 -4.94 -14.46
CA SER A 33 5.58 -4.76 -15.92
C SER A 33 4.30 -5.21 -16.61
N CYS A 34 3.71 -6.33 -16.17
CA CYS A 34 2.44 -6.86 -16.70
C CYS A 34 1.25 -5.92 -16.42
N LEU A 35 1.26 -5.21 -15.29
CA LEU A 35 0.19 -4.29 -14.92
C LEU A 35 0.25 -2.95 -15.64
N GLN A 36 1.36 -2.63 -16.29
CA GLN A 36 1.52 -1.41 -17.12
C GLN A 36 1.10 -1.64 -18.57
N PRO A 37 0.47 -0.64 -19.23
CA PRO A 37 -0.16 0.57 -18.69
C PRO A 37 -1.63 0.36 -18.31
N LYS A 38 -2.09 -0.89 -18.33
CA LYS A 38 -3.52 -1.22 -18.19
C LYS A 38 -4.09 -0.83 -16.82
N ILE A 39 -3.37 -1.15 -15.76
CA ILE A 39 -3.75 -0.90 -14.37
C ILE A 39 -2.89 0.22 -13.78
N ILE A 40 -1.58 0.13 -13.91
CA ILE A 40 -0.63 1.17 -13.51
C ILE A 40 -0.42 2.11 -14.71
N LYS A 41 -1.08 3.27 -14.68
CA LYS A 41 -1.22 4.17 -15.83
C LYS A 41 0.07 4.84 -16.28
N TYR A 42 1.02 5.05 -15.36
CA TYR A 42 2.33 5.62 -15.61
C TYR A 42 3.36 5.03 -14.64
N PRO A 43 4.66 5.09 -14.97
CA PRO A 43 5.70 4.49 -14.13
C PRO A 43 5.71 5.04 -12.71
N ILE A 44 5.82 4.16 -11.72
CA ILE A 44 6.02 4.52 -10.33
C ILE A 44 7.48 4.95 -10.14
N ALA A 45 7.70 6.17 -9.69
CA ALA A 45 9.04 6.68 -9.44
C ALA A 45 9.76 5.81 -8.39
N ASN A 46 10.99 5.44 -8.68
CA ASN A 46 11.84 4.65 -7.78
C ASN A 46 11.29 3.27 -7.37
N PHE A 47 10.28 2.70 -8.06
CA PHE A 47 9.64 1.44 -7.69
C PHE A 47 10.63 0.30 -7.40
N LEU A 48 11.72 0.19 -8.17
CA LEU A 48 12.74 -0.85 -7.97
C LEU A 48 13.49 -0.70 -6.65
N ARG A 49 13.56 0.52 -6.09
CA ARG A 49 14.22 0.82 -4.81
C ARG A 49 13.29 0.64 -3.59
N PHE A 50 12.00 0.51 -3.81
CA PHE A 50 11.04 0.24 -2.74
C PHE A 50 11.39 -1.07 -2.04
N ASP A 51 11.14 -1.13 -0.73
CA ASP A 51 11.11 -2.39 -0.01
C ASP A 51 9.94 -3.26 -0.49
N THR A 52 9.92 -4.51 -0.07
CA THR A 52 8.89 -5.48 -0.47
C THR A 52 7.49 -5.01 -0.08
N LEU A 53 7.32 -4.48 1.13
CA LEU A 53 6.03 -4.06 1.64
C LEU A 53 5.49 -2.85 0.87
N SER A 54 6.33 -1.89 0.52
CA SER A 54 5.96 -0.73 -0.30
C SER A 54 5.55 -1.13 -1.72
N LYS A 55 6.26 -2.10 -2.33
CA LYS A 55 5.87 -2.67 -3.63
C LYS A 55 4.50 -3.32 -3.58
N LEU A 56 4.27 -4.21 -2.61
CA LEU A 56 3.00 -4.91 -2.42
C LEU A 56 1.85 -3.93 -2.16
N THR A 57 2.06 -2.96 -1.28
CA THR A 57 1.08 -1.93 -0.94
C THR A 57 0.70 -1.11 -2.17
N THR A 58 1.69 -0.60 -2.91
CA THR A 58 1.44 0.26 -4.07
C THR A 58 0.71 -0.51 -5.18
N ILE A 59 1.11 -1.75 -5.48
CA ILE A 59 0.41 -2.57 -6.48
C ILE A 59 -1.01 -2.92 -6.03
N SER A 60 -1.23 -3.29 -4.76
CA SER A 60 -2.57 -3.64 -4.27
C SER A 60 -3.52 -2.43 -4.27
N ILE A 61 -3.00 -1.23 -3.99
CA ILE A 61 -3.77 0.02 -4.15
C ILE A 61 -4.13 0.25 -5.62
N ALA A 62 -3.20 0.07 -6.57
CA ALA A 62 -3.49 0.18 -8.00
C ALA A 62 -4.62 -0.77 -8.43
N LEU A 63 -4.57 -2.03 -7.97
CA LEU A 63 -5.60 -3.04 -8.22
C LEU A 63 -6.96 -2.64 -7.62
N ALA A 64 -6.98 -2.12 -6.39
CA ALA A 64 -8.19 -1.69 -5.71
C ALA A 64 -8.83 -0.46 -6.39
N LEU A 65 -8.03 0.53 -6.79
CA LEU A 65 -8.50 1.69 -7.56
C LEU A 65 -9.08 1.25 -8.92
N PHE A 66 -8.40 0.34 -9.62
CA PHE A 66 -8.89 -0.22 -10.88
C PHE A 66 -10.21 -0.97 -10.70
N ASP A 67 -10.35 -1.77 -9.64
CA ASP A 67 -11.58 -2.51 -9.31
C ASP A 67 -12.74 -1.56 -8.95
N ALA A 68 -12.43 -0.47 -8.26
CA ALA A 68 -13.37 0.58 -7.90
C ALA A 68 -13.74 1.52 -9.07
N LYS A 69 -13.09 1.40 -10.24
CA LYS A 69 -13.20 2.32 -11.38
C LYS A 69 -12.80 3.77 -11.04
N ILE A 70 -11.90 3.94 -10.09
CA ILE A 70 -11.32 5.25 -9.76
C ILE A 70 -10.13 5.48 -10.68
N THR A 71 -10.20 6.55 -11.47
CA THR A 71 -9.11 6.95 -12.37
C THR A 71 -8.14 7.89 -11.65
N TYR A 72 -6.87 7.80 -11.99
CA TYR A 72 -5.83 8.70 -11.53
C TYR A 72 -4.91 9.08 -12.70
N ALA A 73 -4.22 10.18 -12.58
CA ALA A 73 -3.27 10.66 -13.59
C ALA A 73 -2.11 11.40 -12.91
N GLN A 74 -0.96 11.42 -13.56
CA GLN A 74 0.21 12.10 -13.06
C GLN A 74 -0.09 13.58 -12.77
N GLY A 75 0.29 14.06 -11.57
CA GLY A 75 0.03 15.43 -11.11
C GLY A 75 -1.40 15.73 -10.65
N LYS A 76 -2.36 14.83 -10.88
CA LYS A 76 -3.74 15.02 -10.42
C LYS A 76 -3.89 14.59 -8.96
N LYS A 77 -4.36 15.52 -8.13
CA LYS A 77 -4.64 15.28 -6.71
C LYS A 77 -6.08 14.82 -6.48
N GLN A 78 -6.28 13.94 -5.48
CA GLN A 78 -7.57 13.39 -5.11
C GLN A 78 -7.71 13.37 -3.59
N ASN A 79 -8.82 13.86 -3.05
CA ASN A 79 -9.11 13.81 -1.62
C ASN A 79 -9.60 12.40 -1.22
N ILE A 80 -8.66 11.45 -1.23
CA ILE A 80 -8.87 10.07 -0.79
C ILE A 80 -7.94 9.82 0.39
N GLY A 81 -8.48 9.34 1.50
CA GLY A 81 -7.71 8.98 2.69
C GLY A 81 -7.12 7.58 2.60
N LEU A 82 -6.07 7.34 3.39
CA LEU A 82 -5.41 6.05 3.54
C LEU A 82 -5.40 5.63 5.00
N VAL A 83 -5.85 4.42 5.27
CA VAL A 83 -5.68 3.76 6.58
C VAL A 83 -4.91 2.47 6.32
N GLY A 84 -3.74 2.33 6.92
CA GLY A 84 -2.90 1.15 6.80
C GLY A 84 -2.68 0.45 8.12
N THR A 85 -2.55 -0.85 8.06
CA THR A 85 -2.20 -1.71 9.18
C THR A 85 -1.44 -2.94 8.70
N ASN A 86 -0.68 -3.55 9.59
CA ASN A 86 -0.08 -4.87 9.40
C ASN A 86 0.23 -5.51 10.77
N SER A 87 0.72 -6.74 10.76
CA SER A 87 1.02 -7.48 11.99
C SER A 87 2.34 -7.09 12.65
N ASN A 88 3.33 -6.63 11.87
CA ASN A 88 4.72 -6.52 12.33
C ASN A 88 5.32 -5.10 12.21
N GLY A 89 4.51 -4.10 11.86
CA GLY A 89 5.03 -2.75 11.61
C GLY A 89 6.07 -2.74 10.48
N ALA A 90 7.21 -2.13 10.72
CA ALA A 90 8.35 -2.08 9.79
C ALA A 90 9.51 -2.99 10.27
N LEU A 91 9.24 -4.09 10.97
CA LEU A 91 10.26 -4.91 11.60
C LEU A 91 11.36 -5.36 10.62
N GLU A 92 10.98 -5.92 9.46
CA GLU A 92 11.96 -6.39 8.46
C GLU A 92 12.84 -5.25 7.94
N ALA A 93 12.26 -4.09 7.66
CA ALA A 93 13.01 -2.91 7.22
C ALA A 93 13.92 -2.36 8.33
N ASN A 94 13.47 -2.38 9.60
CA ASN A 94 14.27 -1.98 10.74
C ASN A 94 15.48 -2.92 10.93
N LEU A 95 15.28 -4.22 10.82
CA LEU A 95 16.37 -5.20 10.90
C LEU A 95 17.38 -4.99 9.75
N ALA A 96 16.91 -4.85 8.52
CA ALA A 96 17.78 -4.61 7.36
C ALA A 96 18.58 -3.30 7.49
N PHE A 97 17.96 -2.24 8.00
CA PHE A 97 18.66 -0.98 8.28
C PHE A 97 19.70 -1.14 9.39
N PHE A 98 19.36 -1.83 10.46
CA PHE A 98 20.24 -2.03 11.60
C PHE A 98 21.46 -2.89 11.22
N ASP A 99 21.26 -3.96 10.45
CA ASP A 99 22.34 -4.81 9.96
C ASP A 99 23.30 -4.03 9.06
N ASP A 100 22.76 -3.20 8.16
CA ASP A 100 23.57 -2.31 7.30
C ASP A 100 24.35 -1.29 8.13
N TYR A 101 23.73 -0.71 9.13
CA TYR A 101 24.36 0.26 10.04
C TYR A 101 25.54 -0.35 10.81
N ILE A 102 25.38 -1.57 11.33
CA ILE A 102 26.46 -2.29 12.02
C ILE A 102 27.56 -2.67 11.07
N ALA A 103 27.23 -3.25 9.90
CA ALA A 103 28.20 -3.68 8.91
C ALA A 103 29.08 -2.54 8.39
N ASN A 104 28.58 -1.31 8.36
CA ASN A 104 29.30 -0.12 7.92
C ASN A 104 29.93 0.68 9.06
N GLY A 105 30.22 0.04 10.22
CA GLY A 105 30.94 0.64 11.34
C GLY A 105 30.21 1.73 12.08
N ARG A 106 28.87 1.77 11.97
CA ARG A 106 27.97 2.73 12.66
C ARG A 106 28.16 4.19 12.25
N THR A 107 28.78 4.45 11.10
CA THR A 107 29.08 5.80 10.63
C THR A 107 28.37 6.18 9.34
N LEU A 108 28.05 5.21 8.47
CA LEU A 108 27.51 5.42 7.12
C LEU A 108 26.27 4.54 6.88
N ALA A 109 25.16 4.87 7.53
CA ALA A 109 23.89 4.19 7.26
C ALA A 109 23.31 4.64 5.91
N ARG A 110 22.79 3.70 5.13
CA ARG A 110 22.14 4.00 3.85
C ARG A 110 20.77 4.64 4.06
N GLY A 111 20.64 5.92 3.72
CA GLY A 111 19.39 6.68 3.88
C GLY A 111 18.18 6.08 3.18
N ASN A 112 18.38 5.36 2.07
CA ASN A 112 17.29 4.67 1.38
C ASN A 112 16.70 3.48 2.17
N LEU A 113 17.46 2.85 3.07
CA LEU A 113 16.93 1.84 3.98
C LEU A 113 16.17 2.50 5.14
N PHE A 114 16.67 3.64 5.63
CA PHE A 114 16.04 4.37 6.72
C PHE A 114 14.60 4.81 6.41
N ILE A 115 14.32 5.21 5.17
CA ILE A 115 12.97 5.63 4.75
C ILE A 115 11.91 4.57 5.09
N TYR A 116 12.24 3.28 4.93
CA TYR A 116 11.31 2.18 5.14
C TYR A 116 11.23 1.67 6.58
N THR A 117 12.00 2.25 7.51
CA THR A 117 11.89 1.93 8.94
C THR A 117 10.60 2.47 9.57
N LEU A 118 9.91 3.39 8.89
CA LEU A 118 8.60 3.89 9.31
C LEU A 118 7.48 3.03 8.71
N PRO A 119 6.58 2.48 9.51
CA PRO A 119 5.51 1.61 9.02
C PRO A 119 4.49 2.32 8.13
N SER A 120 4.47 3.66 8.12
CA SER A 120 3.66 4.48 7.21
C SER A 120 4.28 4.70 5.83
N SER A 121 5.58 4.41 5.63
CA SER A 121 6.27 4.65 4.35
C SER A 121 5.62 3.97 3.15
N PRO A 122 5.16 2.70 3.23
CA PRO A 122 4.45 2.06 2.11
C PRO A 122 3.21 2.82 1.67
N LEU A 123 2.47 3.41 2.61
CA LEU A 123 1.29 4.23 2.32
C LEU A 123 1.67 5.58 1.71
N ALA A 124 2.74 6.20 2.21
CA ALA A 124 3.22 7.49 1.72
C ALA A 124 3.70 7.40 0.26
N GLU A 125 4.48 6.36 -0.09
CA GLU A 125 4.92 6.12 -1.46
C GLU A 125 3.72 5.94 -2.42
N ALA A 126 2.73 5.17 -2.01
CA ALA A 126 1.50 5.00 -2.78
C ALA A 126 0.70 6.31 -2.89
N ALA A 127 0.57 7.08 -1.79
CA ALA A 127 -0.12 8.37 -1.79
C ALA A 127 0.52 9.37 -2.77
N ILE A 128 1.84 9.44 -2.80
CA ILE A 128 2.60 10.29 -3.73
C ILE A 128 2.30 9.89 -5.17
N HIS A 129 2.39 8.59 -5.50
CA HIS A 129 2.17 8.12 -6.86
C HIS A 129 0.73 8.34 -7.35
N PHE A 130 -0.27 8.01 -6.54
CA PHE A 130 -1.68 8.12 -6.94
C PHE A 130 -2.28 9.52 -6.70
N GLY A 131 -1.50 10.47 -6.16
CA GLY A 131 -1.96 11.83 -5.86
C GLY A 131 -3.03 11.86 -4.76
N LEU A 132 -2.95 10.96 -3.77
CA LEU A 132 -3.90 10.88 -2.68
C LEU A 132 -3.54 11.92 -1.60
N THR A 133 -4.44 12.87 -1.33
CA THR A 133 -4.19 14.00 -0.44
C THR A 133 -5.08 14.01 0.80
N GLY A 134 -5.91 13.00 0.98
CA GLY A 134 -6.65 12.79 2.21
C GLY A 134 -5.75 12.40 3.38
N LYS A 135 -6.33 12.26 4.57
CA LYS A 135 -5.56 11.85 5.76
C LYS A 135 -4.95 10.47 5.59
N LEU A 136 -3.70 10.33 6.02
CA LEU A 136 -2.97 9.09 6.03
C LEU A 136 -2.71 8.68 7.48
N LEU A 137 -3.19 7.50 7.86
CA LEU A 137 -2.97 6.92 9.17
C LEU A 137 -2.38 5.52 9.03
N TYR A 138 -1.38 5.23 9.87
CA TYR A 138 -0.95 3.87 10.13
C TYR A 138 -1.39 3.49 11.55
N LEU A 139 -2.03 2.33 11.69
CA LEU A 139 -2.60 1.85 12.94
C LEU A 139 -1.99 0.50 13.31
N GLY A 140 -1.49 0.42 14.54
CA GLY A 140 -1.10 -0.84 15.18
C GLY A 140 -2.22 -1.32 16.10
N PHE A 141 -2.51 -2.62 16.05
CA PHE A 141 -3.47 -3.27 16.93
C PHE A 141 -2.87 -4.57 17.45
N GLU A 142 -3.11 -4.88 18.72
CA GLU A 142 -2.69 -6.15 19.31
C GLU A 142 -3.58 -7.30 18.83
N GLU A 143 -4.88 -7.06 18.75
CA GLU A 143 -5.88 -8.05 18.35
C GLU A 143 -6.89 -7.48 17.35
N ASN A 144 -7.57 -8.37 16.63
CA ASN A 144 -8.68 -8.04 15.73
C ASN A 144 -8.38 -6.94 14.69
N ILE A 145 -7.14 -6.92 14.17
CA ILE A 145 -6.61 -5.90 13.25
C ILE A 145 -7.60 -5.53 12.13
N GLU A 146 -8.23 -6.53 11.47
CA GLU A 146 -9.17 -6.26 10.38
C GLU A 146 -10.43 -5.52 10.85
N ARG A 147 -10.97 -5.90 11.99
CA ARG A 147 -12.18 -5.29 12.56
C ARG A 147 -11.91 -3.86 13.02
N GLU A 148 -10.86 -3.65 13.78
CA GLU A 148 -10.54 -2.34 14.37
C GLU A 148 -10.09 -1.33 13.31
N SER A 149 -9.31 -1.76 12.32
CA SER A 149 -8.93 -0.89 11.20
C SER A 149 -10.13 -0.53 10.31
N LEU A 150 -11.05 -1.46 10.10
CA LEU A 150 -12.30 -1.18 9.39
C LEU A 150 -13.18 -0.20 10.15
N LYS A 151 -13.31 -0.36 11.47
CA LYS A 151 -14.05 0.56 12.34
C LYS A 151 -13.46 1.98 12.26
N CYS A 152 -12.14 2.12 12.40
CA CYS A 152 -11.46 3.40 12.27
C CYS A 152 -11.72 4.05 10.91
N ALA A 153 -11.60 3.31 9.80
CA ALA A 153 -11.89 3.82 8.47
C ALA A 153 -13.35 4.26 8.31
N CYS A 154 -14.30 3.52 8.91
CA CYS A 154 -15.72 3.90 8.93
C CYS A 154 -15.97 5.19 9.71
N ASP A 155 -15.31 5.36 10.85
CA ASP A 155 -15.50 6.56 11.68
C ASP A 155 -14.88 7.78 11.00
N MET A 156 -13.74 7.63 10.32
CA MET A 156 -13.18 8.69 9.47
C MET A 156 -14.14 9.11 8.34
N LEU A 157 -14.83 8.17 7.69
CA LEU A 157 -15.81 8.49 6.65
C LEU A 157 -17.01 9.28 7.18
N LYS A 158 -17.36 9.12 8.46
CA LYS A 158 -18.49 9.83 9.08
C LYS A 158 -18.14 11.27 9.51
N VAL A 159 -16.92 11.46 10.00
CA VAL A 159 -16.48 12.69 10.65
C VAL A 159 -15.82 13.67 9.68
N GLU A 160 -15.29 13.18 8.55
CA GLU A 160 -14.43 13.97 7.69
C GLU A 160 -15.04 14.37 6.35
N SER A 161 -14.48 15.41 5.76
CA SER A 161 -14.80 15.83 4.39
C SER A 161 -14.36 14.81 3.32
N THR A 162 -13.59 13.78 3.69
CA THR A 162 -13.11 12.72 2.80
C THR A 162 -14.20 11.67 2.62
N LYS A 163 -14.73 11.57 1.39
CA LYS A 163 -15.80 10.62 1.05
C LYS A 163 -15.29 9.24 0.66
N THR A 164 -14.00 9.05 0.54
CA THR A 164 -13.38 7.79 0.11
C THR A 164 -12.13 7.52 0.91
N ILE A 165 -12.03 6.32 1.46
CA ILE A 165 -10.85 5.84 2.18
C ILE A 165 -10.39 4.53 1.56
N ILE A 166 -9.08 4.38 1.40
CA ILE A 166 -8.44 3.13 1.05
C ILE A 166 -7.93 2.50 2.35
N LEU A 167 -8.49 1.36 2.71
CA LEU A 167 -8.05 0.55 3.83
C LEU A 167 -7.07 -0.50 3.32
N VAL A 168 -5.87 -0.52 3.88
CA VAL A 168 -4.77 -1.43 3.51
C VAL A 168 -4.41 -2.32 4.69
N ASN A 169 -4.46 -3.62 4.50
CA ASN A 169 -3.82 -4.59 5.39
C ASN A 169 -2.63 -5.19 4.63
N ALA A 170 -1.42 -4.76 5.00
CA ALA A 170 -0.20 -5.02 4.24
C ALA A 170 0.71 -5.99 4.98
N ASN A 171 0.64 -7.27 4.66
CA ASN A 171 1.58 -8.28 5.15
C ASN A 171 2.32 -8.91 3.97
N PRO A 172 3.58 -9.37 4.16
CA PRO A 172 4.38 -9.98 3.09
C PRO A 172 3.72 -11.18 2.42
N GLN A 173 2.96 -11.98 3.19
CA GLN A 173 2.28 -13.17 2.70
C GLN A 173 0.98 -12.81 1.94
N LYS A 174 0.31 -11.75 2.36
CA LYS A 174 -0.95 -11.32 1.76
C LYS A 174 -1.22 -9.85 2.05
N THR A 175 -1.28 -9.06 1.01
CA THR A 175 -1.69 -7.64 1.09
C THR A 175 -3.08 -7.48 0.48
N ILE A 176 -3.98 -6.86 1.21
CA ILE A 176 -5.36 -6.59 0.78
C ILE A 176 -5.63 -5.10 0.89
N CYS A 177 -6.21 -4.55 -0.17
CA CYS A 177 -6.66 -3.18 -0.26
C CYS A 177 -8.17 -3.12 -0.53
N ARG A 178 -8.91 -2.32 0.25
CA ARG A 178 -10.35 -2.09 0.05
C ARG A 178 -10.61 -0.60 -0.11
N VAL A 179 -11.32 -0.23 -1.15
CA VAL A 179 -11.81 1.15 -1.35
C VAL A 179 -13.18 1.25 -0.70
N LEU A 180 -13.30 2.09 0.32
CA LEU A 180 -14.50 2.33 1.11
C LEU A 180 -15.11 3.69 0.73
N HIS A 181 -16.46 3.75 0.70
CA HIS A 181 -17.21 4.97 0.39
C HIS A 181 -18.49 5.04 1.23
#